data_bb3da37fa220ac8a96dc062c66dcae4a
#
_entry.id   bb3da37fa220ac8a96dc062c66dcae4a
#
_cell.length_a   1.000
_cell.length_b   1.000
_cell.length_c   1.000
_cell.angle_alpha   90.00
_cell.angle_beta   90.00
_cell.angle_gamma   90.00
#
_symmetry.space_group_name_H-M   'P 1'
#
loop_
_entity.id
_entity.type
_entity.pdbx_description
1 polymer ?
#
loop_
_entity_poly.entity_id
_entity_poly.type
_entity_poly.pdbx_seq_one_letter_code
_entity_poly.pdbx_strand_id
1 'polypeptide(L)'
;MKKLCLLGIFLAAFAALVMAGGQRAGGVVALRFFDVSPSPERQAFYTATFAKFRTETGIIVTYESTPWDDAANKLTALGVSNSLPDVMTFWEGWLGQFINAGWVLPLEKYISGTESTYTDTIRNKLWPKQKQLYGAIYTVPDGLMVKGIYVRKDWAQEKGLNLDPDRGWTYDEYFDAIRVLTDANQRHYGVSYRGARGGFDPLSVYLTGFAGGRFYDDRGNILLKTPEVYEAFEKWTNLYLNGYSPRDSINWGFVELVDNFTGGLTGTLLNDSEVAATCQATMRDDQWMVMPMPRSKDGKIYNTVNAPYSYSISTHSKNQDAAWQLIEFLNRSDNSIEYCKMGGLIPIKTDLTGDPTFGITGTYRAFVQQLNDPNMVIPTTYGPFNYTDMHQGMMHEEIQKYLLGQQDARTALDIILNELESRMKKYMVDNPSYQIEQPLANY
;
A
#
# COMPACT_ATOMS: atom_id res chain seq x y z
N MET A 1 -49.49 -50.22 2.63
CA MET A 1 -48.90 -50.09 1.29
C MET A 1 -49.52 -48.87 0.60
N LYS A 2 -48.81 -47.99 0.03
CA LYS A 2 -49.14 -46.68 -0.57
C LYS A 2 -49.09 -45.52 0.42
N LYS A 3 -47.89 -44.93 0.59
CA LYS A 3 -47.59 -43.52 0.84
C LYS A 3 -46.04 -43.37 0.82
N LEU A 4 -45.48 -43.34 -0.38
CA LEU A 4 -44.10 -42.85 -0.62
C LEU A 4 -44.01 -42.55 -2.11
N CYS A 5 -44.18 -41.29 -2.50
CA CYS A 5 -43.85 -40.74 -3.80
C CYS A 5 -44.51 -39.34 -3.90
N LEU A 6 -43.93 -38.32 -3.25
CA LEU A 6 -44.21 -36.91 -3.53
C LEU A 6 -43.26 -36.01 -2.69
N LEU A 7 -41.96 -36.20 -2.90
CA LEU A 7 -40.93 -35.26 -2.40
C LEU A 7 -39.68 -35.41 -3.29
N GLY A 8 -39.78 -34.99 -4.53
CA GLY A 8 -38.67 -35.15 -5.50
C GLY A 8 -38.74 -34.24 -6.72
N ILE A 9 -39.53 -33.18 -6.72
CA ILE A 9 -39.67 -32.31 -7.93
C ILE A 9 -39.62 -30.80 -7.55
N PHE A 10 -38.88 -30.40 -6.56
CA PHE A 10 -38.68 -28.96 -6.27
C PHE A 10 -37.21 -28.52 -6.16
N LEU A 11 -36.24 -29.35 -6.53
CA LEU A 11 -34.80 -29.01 -6.48
C LEU A 11 -34.12 -28.97 -7.85
N ALA A 12 -34.84 -29.01 -8.96
CA ALA A 12 -34.25 -29.01 -10.30
C ALA A 12 -34.54 -27.73 -11.13
N ALA A 13 -35.15 -26.72 -10.56
CA ALA A 13 -35.52 -25.48 -11.30
C ALA A 13 -34.64 -24.25 -10.98
N PHE A 14 -33.58 -24.35 -10.17
CA PHE A 14 -32.72 -23.21 -9.83
C PHE A 14 -31.29 -23.29 -10.41
N ALA A 15 -30.96 -24.33 -11.16
CA ALA A 15 -29.61 -24.53 -11.71
C ALA A 15 -29.49 -24.26 -13.22
N ALA A 16 -30.50 -23.68 -13.88
CA ALA A 16 -30.51 -23.53 -15.34
C ALA A 16 -30.57 -22.05 -15.82
N LEU A 17 -30.19 -21.07 -15.02
CA LEU A 17 -30.21 -19.65 -15.43
C LEU A 17 -28.85 -18.96 -15.39
N VAL A 18 -27.73 -19.65 -15.48
CA VAL A 18 -26.38 -19.06 -15.48
C VAL A 18 -25.56 -19.49 -16.68
N MET A 19 -26.15 -19.70 -17.84
CA MET A 19 -25.39 -19.91 -19.09
C MET A 19 -26.18 -19.40 -20.31
N ALA A 20 -26.20 -18.08 -20.50
CA ALA A 20 -26.45 -17.53 -21.84
C ALA A 20 -25.81 -16.13 -21.94
N GLY A 21 -24.80 -16.04 -22.80
CA GLY A 21 -24.12 -14.81 -23.15
C GLY A 21 -25.04 -13.75 -23.75
N GLY A 22 -24.69 -12.50 -23.55
CA GLY A 22 -25.43 -11.29 -23.82
C GLY A 22 -26.11 -11.21 -25.18
N GLN A 23 -27.42 -10.94 -25.12
CA GLN A 23 -28.16 -10.32 -26.22
C GLN A 23 -28.88 -9.10 -25.67
N ARG A 24 -28.67 -7.95 -26.31
CA ARG A 24 -29.42 -6.71 -26.08
C ARG A 24 -30.88 -6.92 -26.49
N ALA A 25 -31.72 -7.14 -25.50
CA ALA A 25 -33.16 -6.90 -25.58
C ALA A 25 -33.62 -6.59 -24.16
N GLY A 26 -33.75 -5.34 -23.76
CA GLY A 26 -34.40 -4.90 -22.52
C GLY A 26 -33.97 -5.55 -21.18
N GLY A 27 -32.85 -6.25 -21.14
CA GLY A 27 -32.38 -6.99 -19.98
C GLY A 27 -31.54 -6.12 -19.05
N VAL A 28 -31.75 -6.30 -17.74
CA VAL A 28 -30.96 -5.62 -16.67
C VAL A 28 -29.49 -6.00 -16.84
N VAL A 29 -28.61 -5.00 -16.94
CA VAL A 29 -27.15 -5.22 -16.97
C VAL A 29 -26.72 -5.75 -15.59
N ALA A 30 -25.95 -6.84 -15.59
CA ALA A 30 -25.37 -7.43 -14.39
C ALA A 30 -23.85 -7.47 -14.50
N LEU A 31 -23.17 -7.07 -13.43
CA LEU A 31 -21.72 -7.09 -13.29
C LEU A 31 -21.32 -8.03 -12.14
N ARG A 32 -20.15 -8.63 -12.27
CA ARG A 32 -19.47 -9.36 -11.22
C ARG A 32 -18.30 -8.50 -10.71
N PHE A 33 -18.23 -8.31 -9.41
CA PHE A 33 -17.16 -7.58 -8.72
C PHE A 33 -16.39 -8.54 -7.80
N PHE A 34 -15.07 -8.53 -7.88
CA PHE A 34 -14.21 -9.42 -7.09
C PHE A 34 -13.34 -8.61 -6.13
N ASP A 35 -13.44 -8.93 -4.82
CA ASP A 35 -12.61 -8.35 -3.76
C ASP A 35 -11.51 -9.34 -3.33
N VAL A 36 -10.25 -8.91 -3.42
CA VAL A 36 -9.06 -9.74 -3.10
C VAL A 36 -8.67 -9.67 -1.62
N SER A 37 -9.33 -8.85 -0.82
CA SER A 37 -9.02 -8.70 0.61
C SER A 37 -10.29 -8.49 1.43
N PRO A 38 -11.20 -9.48 1.46
CA PRO A 38 -12.47 -9.32 2.14
C PRO A 38 -12.29 -9.18 3.66
N SER A 39 -13.06 -8.25 4.24
CA SER A 39 -13.39 -8.19 5.66
C SER A 39 -14.89 -7.97 5.83
N PRO A 40 -15.44 -8.17 7.02
CA PRO A 40 -16.86 -7.87 7.27
C PRO A 40 -17.23 -6.42 6.91
N GLU A 41 -16.36 -5.46 7.23
CA GLU A 41 -16.54 -4.04 6.96
C GLU A 41 -16.50 -3.74 5.45
N ARG A 42 -15.52 -4.29 4.73
CA ARG A 42 -15.42 -4.14 3.26
C ARG A 42 -16.63 -4.75 2.56
N GLN A 43 -17.06 -5.94 2.97
CA GLN A 43 -18.23 -6.58 2.41
C GLN A 43 -19.52 -5.77 2.67
N ALA A 44 -19.68 -5.22 3.87
CA ALA A 44 -20.80 -4.36 4.21
C ALA A 44 -20.80 -3.08 3.36
N PHE A 45 -19.65 -2.42 3.22
CA PHE A 45 -19.48 -1.24 2.38
C PHE A 45 -19.86 -1.52 0.93
N TYR A 46 -19.26 -2.54 0.30
CA TYR A 46 -19.56 -2.87 -1.10
C TYR A 46 -21.03 -3.25 -1.30
N THR A 47 -21.62 -4.03 -0.36
CA THR A 47 -23.02 -4.41 -0.43
C THR A 47 -23.95 -3.18 -0.41
N ALA A 48 -23.71 -2.24 0.50
CA ALA A 48 -24.48 -0.99 0.59
C ALA A 48 -24.27 -0.10 -0.65
N THR A 49 -23.02 0.03 -1.11
CA THR A 49 -22.67 0.86 -2.27
C THR A 49 -23.26 0.29 -3.56
N PHE A 50 -23.26 -1.04 -3.74
CA PHE A 50 -23.88 -1.67 -4.91
C PHE A 50 -25.40 -1.54 -4.91
N ALA A 51 -26.05 -1.51 -3.74
CA ALA A 51 -27.46 -1.21 -3.65
C ALA A 51 -27.78 0.24 -4.06
N LYS A 52 -26.96 1.23 -3.65
CA LYS A 52 -27.04 2.62 -4.12
C LYS A 52 -26.85 2.69 -5.64
N PHE A 53 -25.80 2.05 -6.18
CA PHE A 53 -25.50 2.01 -7.61
C PHE A 53 -26.65 1.43 -8.44
N ARG A 54 -27.25 0.33 -7.98
CA ARG A 54 -28.42 -0.26 -8.62
C ARG A 54 -29.61 0.70 -8.66
N THR A 55 -29.83 1.43 -7.57
CA THR A 55 -30.93 2.40 -7.48
C THR A 55 -30.78 3.53 -8.50
N GLU A 56 -29.54 4.01 -8.70
CA GLU A 56 -29.24 5.13 -9.61
C GLU A 56 -29.15 4.70 -11.07
N THR A 57 -28.66 3.49 -11.37
CA THR A 57 -28.32 3.07 -12.73
C THR A 57 -29.18 1.91 -13.28
N GLY A 58 -29.85 1.17 -12.39
CA GLY A 58 -30.50 -0.08 -12.75
C GLY A 58 -29.55 -1.28 -12.90
N ILE A 59 -28.21 -1.08 -12.81
CA ILE A 59 -27.21 -2.14 -12.96
C ILE A 59 -27.10 -2.94 -11.67
N ILE A 60 -27.10 -4.27 -11.79
CA ILE A 60 -26.92 -5.18 -10.66
C ILE A 60 -25.45 -5.55 -10.55
N VAL A 61 -24.88 -5.49 -9.33
CA VAL A 61 -23.51 -5.94 -9.06
C VAL A 61 -23.53 -7.10 -8.09
N THR A 62 -22.89 -8.21 -8.45
CA THR A 62 -22.70 -9.37 -7.58
C THR A 62 -21.31 -9.28 -6.95
N TYR A 63 -21.25 -9.33 -5.63
CA TYR A 63 -20.00 -9.36 -4.85
C TYR A 63 -19.45 -10.78 -4.77
N GLU A 64 -18.19 -10.94 -5.17
CA GLU A 64 -17.39 -12.17 -5.02
C GLU A 64 -16.11 -11.81 -4.28
N SER A 65 -15.57 -12.73 -3.50
CA SER A 65 -14.32 -12.49 -2.79
C SER A 65 -13.52 -13.77 -2.55
N THR A 66 -12.24 -13.58 -2.28
CA THR A 66 -11.35 -14.67 -1.83
C THR A 66 -10.29 -14.01 -0.94
N PRO A 67 -9.91 -14.65 0.20
CA PRO A 67 -8.85 -14.15 1.05
C PRO A 67 -7.56 -13.90 0.28
N TRP A 68 -6.81 -12.90 0.72
CA TRP A 68 -5.60 -12.39 0.08
C TRP A 68 -4.62 -13.49 -0.37
N ASP A 69 -4.37 -14.49 0.50
CA ASP A 69 -3.37 -15.53 0.22
C ASP A 69 -3.73 -16.41 -0.98
N ASP A 70 -5.03 -16.54 -1.28
CA ASP A 70 -5.54 -17.36 -2.38
C ASP A 70 -5.99 -16.53 -3.60
N ALA A 71 -6.12 -15.21 -3.46
CA ALA A 71 -6.77 -14.36 -4.46
C ALA A 71 -6.06 -14.37 -5.82
N ALA A 72 -4.72 -14.27 -5.83
CA ALA A 72 -3.94 -14.30 -7.06
C ALA A 72 -4.11 -15.62 -7.83
N ASN A 73 -4.08 -16.75 -7.12
CA ASN A 73 -4.27 -18.07 -7.71
C ASN A 73 -5.69 -18.24 -8.26
N LYS A 74 -6.69 -17.75 -7.50
CA LYS A 74 -8.10 -17.76 -7.93
C LYS A 74 -8.32 -16.95 -9.19
N LEU A 75 -7.83 -15.70 -9.22
CA LEU A 75 -7.94 -14.85 -10.40
C LEU A 75 -7.19 -15.43 -11.61
N THR A 76 -6.02 -16.02 -11.40
CA THR A 76 -5.27 -16.70 -12.46
C THR A 76 -6.08 -17.86 -13.06
N ALA A 77 -6.69 -18.70 -12.24
CA ALA A 77 -7.54 -19.80 -12.71
C ALA A 77 -8.77 -19.29 -13.47
N LEU A 78 -9.39 -18.21 -13.01
CA LEU A 78 -10.50 -17.55 -13.69
C LEU A 78 -10.06 -16.92 -15.03
N GLY A 79 -8.83 -16.36 -15.10
CA GLY A 79 -8.25 -15.85 -16.33
C GLY A 79 -8.05 -16.92 -17.39
N VAL A 80 -7.44 -18.05 -17.00
CA VAL A 80 -7.23 -19.21 -17.90
C VAL A 80 -8.56 -19.78 -18.42
N SER A 81 -9.61 -19.79 -17.59
CA SER A 81 -10.95 -20.27 -17.98
C SER A 81 -11.83 -19.24 -18.68
N ASN A 82 -11.31 -18.05 -19.04
CA ASN A 82 -12.05 -16.93 -19.62
C ASN A 82 -13.31 -16.52 -18.82
N SER A 83 -13.23 -16.58 -17.50
CA SER A 83 -14.35 -16.33 -16.58
C SER A 83 -14.04 -15.30 -15.49
N LEU A 84 -13.08 -14.40 -15.75
CA LEU A 84 -12.79 -13.28 -14.84
C LEU A 84 -14.05 -12.44 -14.58
N PRO A 85 -14.21 -11.91 -13.38
CA PRO A 85 -15.21 -10.89 -13.05
C PRO A 85 -15.07 -9.64 -13.92
N ASP A 86 -16.13 -8.84 -14.03
CA ASP A 86 -16.11 -7.60 -14.83
C ASP A 86 -15.18 -6.56 -14.22
N VAL A 87 -15.26 -6.37 -12.89
CA VAL A 87 -14.41 -5.48 -12.10
C VAL A 87 -13.71 -6.29 -11.03
N MET A 88 -12.44 -6.03 -10.81
CA MET A 88 -11.62 -6.68 -9.77
C MET A 88 -10.90 -5.60 -8.98
N THR A 89 -10.80 -5.76 -7.65
CA THR A 89 -9.75 -5.10 -6.90
C THR A 89 -8.43 -5.80 -7.20
N PHE A 90 -7.31 -5.06 -7.22
CA PHE A 90 -6.08 -5.58 -7.80
C PHE A 90 -4.85 -5.03 -7.08
N TRP A 91 -3.93 -5.90 -6.68
CA TRP A 91 -2.64 -5.45 -6.19
C TRP A 91 -1.67 -5.22 -7.36
N GLU A 92 -1.02 -4.07 -7.39
CA GLU A 92 -0.10 -3.71 -8.49
C GLU A 92 1.02 -4.75 -8.73
N GLY A 93 1.44 -5.48 -7.70
CA GLY A 93 2.45 -6.53 -7.84
C GLY A 93 2.05 -7.70 -8.76
N TRP A 94 0.74 -7.91 -9.02
CA TRP A 94 0.25 -8.93 -9.95
C TRP A 94 0.04 -8.38 -11.36
N LEU A 95 0.05 -7.06 -11.54
CA LEU A 95 -0.40 -6.40 -12.75
C LEU A 95 0.38 -6.85 -14.00
N GLY A 96 1.70 -6.99 -13.91
CA GLY A 96 2.53 -7.45 -15.02
C GLY A 96 2.12 -8.82 -15.57
N GLN A 97 1.80 -9.79 -14.70
CA GLN A 97 1.33 -11.12 -15.11
C GLN A 97 0.02 -11.02 -15.89
N PHE A 98 -0.94 -10.23 -15.38
CA PHE A 98 -2.28 -10.13 -15.97
C PHE A 98 -2.29 -9.32 -17.27
N ILE A 99 -1.41 -8.32 -17.40
CA ILE A 99 -1.20 -7.58 -18.66
C ILE A 99 -0.61 -8.52 -19.72
N ASN A 100 0.44 -9.28 -19.37
CA ASN A 100 1.09 -10.20 -20.30
C ASN A 100 0.15 -11.31 -20.78
N ALA A 101 -0.79 -11.72 -19.93
CA ALA A 101 -1.84 -12.67 -20.28
C ALA A 101 -3.01 -12.06 -21.08
N GLY A 102 -3.06 -10.73 -21.23
CA GLY A 102 -4.14 -10.02 -21.93
C GLY A 102 -5.46 -9.99 -21.17
N TRP A 103 -5.44 -10.08 -19.84
CA TRP A 103 -6.63 -10.23 -19.00
C TRP A 103 -7.20 -8.92 -18.44
N VAL A 104 -6.44 -7.85 -18.46
CA VAL A 104 -6.85 -6.52 -17.97
C VAL A 104 -6.91 -5.50 -19.09
N LEU A 105 -7.89 -4.62 -19.03
CA LEU A 105 -8.21 -3.65 -20.06
C LEU A 105 -7.42 -2.33 -19.84
N PRO A 106 -6.79 -1.74 -20.88
CA PRO A 106 -6.27 -0.39 -20.81
C PRO A 106 -7.41 0.63 -20.57
N LEU A 107 -7.19 1.58 -19.64
CA LEU A 107 -8.24 2.47 -19.14
C LEU A 107 -8.19 3.89 -19.70
N GLU A 108 -7.19 4.25 -20.55
CA GLU A 108 -7.00 5.61 -21.05
C GLU A 108 -8.26 6.20 -21.70
N LYS A 109 -8.98 5.40 -22.48
CA LYS A 109 -10.21 5.88 -23.15
C LYS A 109 -11.29 6.32 -22.17
N TYR A 110 -11.28 5.75 -20.96
CA TYR A 110 -12.25 6.07 -19.93
C TYR A 110 -11.79 7.23 -19.04
N ILE A 111 -10.49 7.31 -18.77
CA ILE A 111 -9.89 8.35 -17.93
C ILE A 111 -9.84 9.69 -18.69
N SER A 112 -9.72 9.64 -20.04
CA SER A 112 -9.59 10.83 -20.89
C SER A 112 -10.71 11.84 -20.67
N GLY A 113 -10.32 13.07 -20.33
CA GLY A 113 -11.23 14.17 -20.01
C GLY A 113 -11.65 14.26 -18.55
N THR A 114 -11.29 13.27 -17.70
CA THR A 114 -11.58 13.29 -16.26
C THR A 114 -10.31 13.39 -15.41
N GLU A 115 -9.13 13.43 -16.00
CA GLU A 115 -7.83 13.41 -15.30
C GLU A 115 -7.72 14.50 -14.24
N SER A 116 -8.26 15.71 -14.52
CA SER A 116 -8.21 16.85 -13.60
C SER A 116 -8.97 16.62 -12.29
N THR A 117 -9.84 15.62 -12.22
CA THR A 117 -10.58 15.26 -11.00
C THR A 117 -9.75 14.41 -10.02
N TYR A 118 -8.60 13.91 -10.47
CA TYR A 118 -7.69 13.11 -9.65
C TYR A 118 -6.57 13.97 -9.07
N THR A 119 -6.03 13.57 -7.93
CA THR A 119 -4.92 14.28 -7.26
C THR A 119 -3.65 14.26 -8.09
N ASP A 120 -2.73 15.18 -7.81
CA ASP A 120 -1.43 15.26 -8.50
C ASP A 120 -0.61 13.98 -8.35
N THR A 121 -0.68 13.32 -7.21
CA THR A 121 -0.03 12.02 -6.99
C THR A 121 -0.48 10.98 -8.01
N ILE A 122 -1.77 10.91 -8.31
CA ILE A 122 -2.29 9.99 -9.33
C ILE A 122 -1.82 10.40 -10.72
N ARG A 123 -2.07 11.66 -11.10
CA ARG A 123 -1.83 12.17 -12.46
C ARG A 123 -0.36 12.24 -12.84
N ASN A 124 0.46 12.69 -11.89
CA ASN A 124 1.84 13.06 -12.17
C ASN A 124 2.84 11.99 -11.70
N LYS A 125 2.39 10.98 -10.93
CA LYS A 125 3.28 9.93 -10.40
C LYS A 125 2.80 8.52 -10.75
N LEU A 126 1.66 8.07 -10.22
CA LEU A 126 1.26 6.66 -10.34
C LEU A 126 0.87 6.26 -11.77
N TRP A 127 0.08 7.05 -12.46
CA TRP A 127 -0.28 6.75 -13.85
C TRP A 127 0.91 6.87 -14.82
N PRO A 128 1.78 7.88 -14.75
CA PRO A 128 3.02 7.90 -15.54
C PRO A 128 3.90 6.68 -15.28
N LYS A 129 3.99 6.20 -14.02
CA LYS A 129 4.71 4.97 -13.68
C LYS A 129 4.11 3.74 -14.37
N GLN A 130 2.78 3.56 -14.35
CA GLN A 130 2.14 2.47 -15.07
C GLN A 130 2.41 2.55 -16.58
N LYS A 131 2.34 3.74 -17.20
CA LYS A 131 2.68 3.94 -18.60
C LYS A 131 4.14 3.61 -18.90
N GLN A 132 5.06 4.00 -18.03
CA GLN A 132 6.49 3.66 -18.17
C GLN A 132 6.74 2.15 -18.12
N LEU A 133 6.10 1.47 -17.17
CA LEU A 133 6.31 0.03 -16.95
C LEU A 133 5.56 -0.86 -17.94
N TYR A 134 4.35 -0.45 -18.34
CA TYR A 134 3.40 -1.32 -19.04
C TYR A 134 2.85 -0.73 -20.33
N GLY A 135 3.24 0.48 -20.70
CA GLY A 135 2.78 1.15 -21.92
C GLY A 135 1.40 1.81 -21.81
N ALA A 136 0.61 1.53 -20.78
CA ALA A 136 -0.73 2.07 -20.58
C ALA A 136 -1.13 2.12 -19.10
N ILE A 137 -2.29 2.73 -18.79
CA ILE A 137 -2.91 2.71 -17.46
C ILE A 137 -3.92 1.55 -17.41
N TYR A 138 -3.78 0.67 -16.44
CA TYR A 138 -4.64 -0.52 -16.28
C TYR A 138 -5.45 -0.52 -14.99
N THR A 139 -5.13 0.37 -14.06
CA THR A 139 -5.81 0.41 -12.75
C THR A 139 -6.11 1.83 -12.31
N VAL A 140 -7.18 1.97 -11.53
CA VAL A 140 -7.51 3.18 -10.76
C VAL A 140 -7.48 2.79 -9.28
N PRO A 141 -6.62 3.42 -8.46
CA PRO A 141 -6.59 3.15 -7.03
C PRO A 141 -7.95 3.34 -6.34
N ASP A 142 -8.21 2.55 -5.32
CA ASP A 142 -9.35 2.74 -4.42
C ASP A 142 -9.04 3.75 -3.29
N GLY A 143 -7.77 4.05 -3.10
CA GLY A 143 -7.18 4.98 -2.17
C GLY A 143 -5.67 4.80 -2.15
N LEU A 144 -4.97 5.64 -1.39
CA LEU A 144 -3.53 5.59 -1.26
C LEU A 144 -3.14 5.30 0.18
N MET A 145 -2.10 4.49 0.36
CA MET A 145 -1.35 4.38 1.61
C MET A 145 -0.02 5.12 1.46
N VAL A 146 0.31 5.88 2.49
CA VAL A 146 1.56 6.62 2.57
C VAL A 146 2.11 6.50 4.00
N LYS A 147 3.43 6.37 4.14
CA LYS A 147 4.04 6.24 5.47
C LYS A 147 4.07 7.57 6.20
N GLY A 148 3.99 7.47 7.52
CA GLY A 148 4.21 8.56 8.46
C GLY A 148 4.78 8.03 9.76
N ILE A 149 5.15 8.94 10.63
CA ILE A 149 5.63 8.61 11.97
C ILE A 149 4.51 8.91 12.97
N TYR A 150 3.90 7.88 13.50
CA TYR A 150 3.00 8.00 14.65
C TYR A 150 3.82 8.28 15.89
N VAL A 151 3.40 9.23 16.70
CA VAL A 151 4.10 9.65 17.92
C VAL A 151 3.14 9.71 19.08
N ARG A 152 3.56 9.23 20.25
CA ARG A 152 2.87 9.46 21.52
C ARG A 152 2.96 10.95 21.86
N LYS A 153 1.89 11.67 21.53
CA LYS A 153 1.78 13.12 21.74
C LYS A 153 1.84 13.49 23.21
N ASP A 154 1.19 12.69 24.04
CA ASP A 154 1.22 12.84 25.50
C ASP A 154 2.65 12.74 26.07
N TRP A 155 3.44 11.75 25.63
CA TRP A 155 4.84 11.62 26.05
C TRP A 155 5.72 12.75 25.51
N ALA A 156 5.51 13.13 24.25
CA ALA A 156 6.26 14.23 23.64
C ALA A 156 6.05 15.53 24.41
N GLN A 157 4.82 15.84 24.82
CA GLN A 157 4.49 17.00 25.63
C GLN A 157 5.13 16.91 27.03
N GLU A 158 5.06 15.77 27.72
CA GLU A 158 5.70 15.54 29.00
C GLU A 158 7.22 15.78 28.94
N LYS A 159 7.87 15.33 27.88
CA LYS A 159 9.32 15.49 27.67
C LYS A 159 9.71 16.84 27.04
N GLY A 160 8.76 17.73 26.79
CA GLY A 160 9.00 19.05 26.21
C GLY A 160 9.42 19.05 24.74
N LEU A 161 9.11 17.97 23.99
CA LEU A 161 9.33 17.92 22.56
C LEU A 161 8.31 18.78 21.82
N ASN A 162 8.78 19.75 21.05
CA ASN A 162 7.93 20.60 20.20
C ASN A 162 7.81 19.97 18.81
N LEU A 163 6.79 19.14 18.62
CA LEU A 163 6.51 18.47 17.36
C LEU A 163 5.43 19.25 16.59
N ASP A 164 5.75 19.65 15.37
CA ASP A 164 4.85 20.37 14.48
C ASP A 164 4.84 19.67 13.10
N PRO A 165 3.72 19.02 12.72
CA PRO A 165 3.60 18.37 11.42
C PRO A 165 3.78 19.30 10.23
N ASP A 166 3.45 20.60 10.36
CA ASP A 166 3.58 21.57 9.26
C ASP A 166 5.04 21.96 9.01
N ARG A 167 5.83 22.07 10.07
CA ARG A 167 7.26 22.28 9.95
C ARG A 167 7.95 21.03 9.41
N GLY A 168 7.45 19.87 9.80
CA GLY A 168 8.12 18.59 9.60
C GLY A 168 9.38 18.49 10.47
N TRP A 169 10.22 17.52 10.16
CA TRP A 169 11.49 17.23 10.85
C TRP A 169 12.51 16.55 9.95
N THR A 170 13.75 16.49 10.40
CA THR A 170 14.84 15.73 9.78
C THR A 170 14.97 14.35 10.42
N TYR A 171 15.72 13.44 9.80
CA TYR A 171 16.04 12.15 10.42
C TYR A 171 16.82 12.32 11.73
N ASP A 172 17.68 13.34 11.85
CA ASP A 172 18.40 13.60 13.09
C ASP A 172 17.44 13.99 14.22
N GLU A 173 16.49 14.89 13.96
CA GLU A 173 15.43 15.25 14.92
C GLU A 173 14.54 14.05 15.26
N TYR A 174 14.24 13.17 14.31
CA TYR A 174 13.48 11.95 14.57
C TYR A 174 14.23 10.97 15.49
N PHE A 175 15.50 10.72 15.23
CA PHE A 175 16.32 9.86 16.07
C PHE A 175 16.53 10.45 17.49
N ASP A 176 16.66 11.76 17.59
CA ASP A 176 16.70 12.46 18.89
C ASP A 176 15.38 12.33 19.65
N ALA A 177 14.23 12.46 18.96
CA ALA A 177 12.93 12.25 19.57
C ALA A 177 12.79 10.82 20.12
N ILE A 178 13.22 9.81 19.37
CA ILE A 178 13.24 8.41 19.85
C ILE A 178 14.06 8.29 21.14
N ARG A 179 15.25 8.88 21.17
CA ARG A 179 16.12 8.87 22.36
C ARG A 179 15.45 9.56 23.55
N VAL A 180 14.82 10.71 23.38
CA VAL A 180 14.14 11.50 24.43
C VAL A 180 12.90 10.78 24.96
N LEU A 181 12.16 10.09 24.08
CA LEU A 181 10.95 9.34 24.45
C LEU A 181 11.27 8.00 25.14
N THR A 182 12.54 7.55 25.12
CA THR A 182 12.96 6.35 25.83
C THR A 182 13.17 6.66 27.32
N ASP A 183 12.43 5.97 28.19
CA ASP A 183 12.53 6.12 29.64
C ASP A 183 12.49 4.72 30.31
N ALA A 184 13.67 4.24 30.68
CA ALA A 184 13.80 2.91 31.29
C ALA A 184 13.06 2.78 32.64
N ASN A 185 12.92 3.88 33.38
CA ASN A 185 12.22 3.88 34.68
C ASN A 185 10.71 3.68 34.52
N GLN A 186 10.17 4.16 33.41
CA GLN A 186 8.74 3.98 33.07
C GLN A 186 8.51 2.78 32.15
N ARG A 187 9.55 2.05 31.76
CA ARG A 187 9.51 1.00 30.74
C ARG A 187 8.96 1.53 29.41
N HIS A 188 9.26 2.78 29.07
CA HIS A 188 8.95 3.39 27.80
C HIS A 188 10.11 3.23 26.84
N TYR A 189 9.83 2.75 25.64
CA TYR A 189 10.78 2.64 24.56
C TYR A 189 10.45 3.69 23.49
N GLY A 190 11.46 4.30 22.87
CA GLY A 190 11.27 5.40 21.94
C GLY A 190 10.69 4.97 20.61
N VAL A 191 10.86 3.70 20.20
CA VAL A 191 10.44 3.24 18.88
C VAL A 191 9.90 1.80 18.87
N SER A 192 8.85 1.56 18.09
CA SER A 192 8.44 0.24 17.62
C SER A 192 9.38 -0.20 16.49
N TYR A 193 10.41 -0.99 16.79
CA TYR A 193 11.37 -1.46 15.80
C TYR A 193 10.86 -2.73 15.10
N ARG A 194 10.78 -2.70 13.77
CA ARG A 194 10.34 -3.85 12.97
C ARG A 194 11.52 -4.74 12.63
N GLY A 195 11.78 -5.75 13.43
CA GLY A 195 12.89 -6.67 13.24
C GLY A 195 12.58 -7.90 12.39
N ALA A 196 11.30 -8.22 12.17
CA ALA A 196 10.84 -9.31 11.32
C ALA A 196 10.54 -8.86 9.88
N ARG A 197 9.81 -9.69 9.16
CA ARG A 197 9.40 -9.45 7.76
C ARG A 197 8.87 -8.02 7.54
N GLY A 198 9.34 -7.38 6.48
CA GLY A 198 9.00 -6.00 6.13
C GLY A 198 9.80 -4.93 6.88
N GLY A 199 10.76 -5.32 7.75
CA GLY A 199 11.62 -4.37 8.45
C GLY A 199 12.61 -3.66 7.53
N PHE A 200 12.97 -4.27 6.41
CA PHE A 200 13.84 -3.65 5.41
C PHE A 200 13.12 -2.55 4.60
N ASP A 201 11.79 -2.58 4.47
CA ASP A 201 11.05 -1.60 3.67
C ASP A 201 11.26 -0.15 4.17
N PRO A 202 10.95 0.21 5.43
CA PRO A 202 11.19 1.56 5.91
C PRO A 202 12.67 1.93 5.96
N LEU A 203 13.56 0.97 6.25
CA LEU A 203 15.00 1.16 6.19
C LEU A 203 15.46 1.47 4.77
N SER A 204 14.97 0.75 3.76
CA SER A 204 15.31 0.98 2.36
C SER A 204 14.92 2.37 1.87
N VAL A 205 13.77 2.89 2.30
CA VAL A 205 13.35 4.28 2.03
C VAL A 205 14.36 5.28 2.59
N TYR A 206 14.80 5.07 3.83
CA TYR A 206 15.84 5.92 4.44
C TYR A 206 17.18 5.83 3.70
N LEU A 207 17.64 4.61 3.35
CA LEU A 207 18.89 4.41 2.65
C LEU A 207 18.89 4.97 1.22
N THR A 208 17.77 4.81 0.48
CA THR A 208 17.67 5.36 -0.88
C THR A 208 17.72 6.88 -0.91
N GLY A 209 17.38 7.58 0.19
CA GLY A 209 17.55 9.01 0.35
C GLY A 209 18.99 9.49 0.13
N PHE A 210 20.00 8.64 0.37
CA PHE A 210 21.43 8.93 0.09
C PHE A 210 21.80 8.72 -1.38
N ALA A 211 20.94 8.12 -2.17
CA ALA A 211 21.12 7.86 -3.60
C ALA A 211 20.03 8.53 -4.46
N GLY A 212 19.45 9.63 -3.98
CA GLY A 212 18.41 10.37 -4.70
C GLY A 212 17.11 9.58 -4.95
N GLY A 213 16.82 8.57 -4.11
CA GLY A 213 15.67 7.69 -4.24
C GLY A 213 15.89 6.49 -5.18
N ARG A 214 17.13 6.18 -5.58
CA ARG A 214 17.45 5.12 -6.53
C ARG A 214 18.15 3.94 -5.86
N PHE A 215 17.77 2.71 -6.27
CA PHE A 215 18.54 1.52 -5.94
C PHE A 215 19.69 1.32 -6.93
N TYR A 216 19.49 1.60 -8.22
CA TYR A 216 20.42 1.26 -9.31
C TYR A 216 20.75 2.45 -10.19
N ASP A 217 21.95 2.40 -10.77
CA ASP A 217 22.30 3.22 -11.93
C ASP A 217 21.67 2.64 -13.22
N ASP A 218 21.84 3.34 -14.34
CA ASP A 218 21.23 2.93 -15.63
C ASP A 218 21.83 1.63 -16.20
N ARG A 219 22.87 1.07 -15.57
CA ARG A 219 23.50 -0.21 -15.91
C ARG A 219 23.11 -1.34 -14.95
N GLY A 220 22.22 -1.07 -14.00
CA GLY A 220 21.79 -2.03 -12.98
C GLY A 220 22.79 -2.25 -11.86
N ASN A 221 23.81 -1.39 -11.70
CA ASN A 221 24.70 -1.46 -10.54
C ASN A 221 24.02 -0.79 -9.35
N ILE A 222 24.15 -1.40 -8.17
CA ILE A 222 23.59 -0.87 -6.94
C ILE A 222 24.29 0.45 -6.52
N LEU A 223 23.51 1.46 -6.17
CA LEU A 223 24.01 2.78 -5.73
C LEU A 223 24.20 2.89 -4.21
N LEU A 224 23.72 1.89 -3.46
CA LEU A 224 23.67 1.92 -1.99
C LEU A 224 24.95 1.38 -1.30
N LYS A 225 26.03 1.11 -2.02
CA LYS A 225 27.30 0.64 -1.45
C LYS A 225 28.29 1.81 -1.24
N THR A 226 27.86 2.80 -0.45
CA THR A 226 28.70 3.97 -0.12
C THR A 226 28.95 4.06 1.39
N PRO A 227 30.02 4.72 1.85
CA PRO A 227 30.28 4.89 3.28
C PRO A 227 29.10 5.50 4.02
N GLU A 228 28.45 6.50 3.43
CA GLU A 228 27.31 7.20 4.03
C GLU A 228 26.09 6.28 4.23
N VAL A 229 25.88 5.35 3.31
CA VAL A 229 24.77 4.37 3.41
C VAL A 229 25.06 3.34 4.49
N TYR A 230 26.30 2.87 4.64
CA TYR A 230 26.67 1.97 5.73
C TYR A 230 26.53 2.65 7.10
N GLU A 231 26.97 3.90 7.24
CA GLU A 231 26.76 4.70 8.45
C GLU A 231 25.25 4.89 8.76
N ALA A 232 24.45 5.15 7.73
CA ALA A 232 23.00 5.27 7.88
C ALA A 232 22.35 3.95 8.30
N PHE A 233 22.80 2.83 7.75
CA PHE A 233 22.36 1.50 8.14
C PHE A 233 22.66 1.21 9.63
N GLU A 234 23.87 1.50 10.07
CA GLU A 234 24.26 1.37 11.48
C GLU A 234 23.45 2.32 12.37
N LYS A 235 23.23 3.55 11.96
CA LYS A 235 22.41 4.53 12.71
C LYS A 235 20.99 4.02 12.91
N TRP A 236 20.38 3.42 11.89
CA TRP A 236 19.05 2.82 11.99
C TRP A 236 19.02 1.60 12.90
N THR A 237 19.95 0.68 12.73
CA THR A 237 19.99 -0.56 13.50
C THR A 237 20.39 -0.31 14.96
N ASN A 238 21.11 0.76 15.24
CA ASN A 238 21.39 1.24 16.59
C ASN A 238 20.13 1.64 17.39
N LEU A 239 18.98 1.87 16.73
CA LEU A 239 17.71 2.04 17.44
C LEU A 239 17.37 0.80 18.29
N TYR A 240 17.69 -0.39 17.78
CA TYR A 240 17.55 -1.65 18.53
C TYR A 240 18.75 -1.89 19.47
N LEU A 241 19.98 -1.78 18.97
CA LEU A 241 21.18 -2.12 19.72
C LEU A 241 21.36 -1.26 20.98
N ASN A 242 20.99 0.02 20.91
CA ASN A 242 21.05 0.94 22.04
C ASN A 242 19.86 0.82 23.01
N GLY A 243 18.94 -0.13 22.78
CA GLY A 243 17.81 -0.38 23.67
C GLY A 243 16.70 0.67 23.59
N TYR A 244 16.58 1.40 22.46
CA TYR A 244 15.45 2.31 22.24
C TYR A 244 14.18 1.58 21.80
N SER A 245 14.27 0.26 21.61
CA SER A 245 13.17 -0.67 21.39
C SER A 245 13.32 -1.90 22.31
N PRO A 246 12.22 -2.59 22.67
CA PRO A 246 12.30 -3.84 23.42
C PRO A 246 13.14 -4.90 22.70
N ARG A 247 13.81 -5.77 23.46
CA ARG A 247 14.67 -6.81 22.86
C ARG A 247 13.91 -7.83 22.01
N ASP A 248 12.66 -8.10 22.32
CA ASP A 248 11.78 -8.97 21.53
C ASP A 248 11.32 -8.34 20.21
N SER A 249 11.49 -7.02 20.04
CA SER A 249 11.15 -6.31 18.80
C SER A 249 11.93 -6.80 17.56
N ILE A 250 13.01 -7.54 17.76
CA ILE A 250 13.72 -8.24 16.67
C ILE A 250 12.80 -9.22 15.92
N ASN A 251 11.75 -9.72 16.59
CA ASN A 251 10.75 -10.63 16.01
C ASN A 251 9.41 -9.95 15.70
N TRP A 252 9.28 -8.64 15.91
CA TRP A 252 8.02 -7.96 15.68
C TRP A 252 7.72 -7.80 14.19
N GLY A 253 6.52 -8.25 13.82
CA GLY A 253 5.87 -7.96 12.56
C GLY A 253 4.92 -6.77 12.67
N PHE A 254 3.92 -6.71 11.79
CA PHE A 254 2.97 -5.60 11.75
C PHE A 254 2.11 -5.51 13.02
N VAL A 255 1.56 -6.63 13.47
CA VAL A 255 0.60 -6.66 14.60
C VAL A 255 1.28 -6.18 15.89
N GLU A 256 2.45 -6.75 16.20
CA GLU A 256 3.18 -6.42 17.43
C GLU A 256 3.62 -4.95 17.43
N LEU A 257 4.00 -4.38 16.28
CA LEU A 257 4.34 -2.96 16.19
C LEU A 257 3.19 -2.06 16.60
N VAL A 258 2.00 -2.32 16.05
CA VAL A 258 0.80 -1.51 16.26
C VAL A 258 0.30 -1.68 17.68
N ASP A 259 0.21 -2.92 18.18
CA ASP A 259 -0.27 -3.23 19.53
C ASP A 259 0.63 -2.61 20.61
N ASN A 260 1.94 -2.66 20.43
CA ASN A 260 2.88 -2.08 21.41
C ASN A 260 2.89 -0.54 21.37
N PHE A 261 2.64 0.08 20.24
CA PHE A 261 2.45 1.54 20.15
C PHE A 261 1.13 1.98 20.81
N THR A 262 0.02 1.37 20.40
CA THR A 262 -1.31 1.72 20.93
C THR A 262 -1.48 1.36 22.41
N GLY A 263 -0.85 0.27 22.82
CA GLY A 263 -0.77 -0.17 24.23
C GLY A 263 0.14 0.66 25.12
N GLY A 264 0.91 1.62 24.56
CA GLY A 264 1.74 2.54 25.34
C GLY A 264 3.06 1.95 25.81
N LEU A 265 3.64 1.01 25.07
CA LEU A 265 5.00 0.52 25.33
C LEU A 265 6.04 1.30 24.54
N THR A 266 5.69 1.81 23.35
CA THR A 266 6.62 2.51 22.46
C THR A 266 6.13 3.92 22.11
N GLY A 267 7.07 4.87 21.98
CA GLY A 267 6.81 6.30 21.78
C GLY A 267 6.62 6.71 20.33
N THR A 268 7.22 5.97 19.39
CA THR A 268 7.05 6.22 17.95
C THR A 268 6.83 4.92 17.18
N LEU A 269 6.09 5.03 16.07
CA LEU A 269 5.83 3.95 15.12
C LEU A 269 5.90 4.50 13.69
N LEU A 270 6.82 4.00 12.88
CA LEU A 270 6.83 4.26 11.45
C LEU A 270 5.92 3.23 10.75
N ASN A 271 4.84 3.69 10.15
CA ASN A 271 3.92 2.81 9.43
C ASN A 271 3.08 3.56 8.39
N ASP A 272 2.32 2.81 7.61
CA ASP A 272 1.39 3.34 6.61
C ASP A 272 0.17 3.99 7.27
N SER A 273 -0.57 4.79 6.51
CA SER A 273 -1.72 5.56 6.98
C SER A 273 -2.88 4.70 7.52
N GLU A 274 -2.94 3.41 7.16
CA GLU A 274 -3.96 2.47 7.65
C GLU A 274 -4.00 2.34 9.18
N VAL A 275 -2.85 2.50 9.84
CA VAL A 275 -2.75 2.42 11.31
C VAL A 275 -3.52 3.56 12.01
N ALA A 276 -3.80 4.67 11.32
CA ALA A 276 -4.58 5.77 11.90
C ALA A 276 -5.98 5.32 12.32
N ALA A 277 -6.61 4.41 11.57
CA ALA A 277 -7.91 3.85 11.94
C ALA A 277 -7.84 3.06 13.27
N THR A 278 -6.77 2.27 13.45
CA THR A 278 -6.54 1.55 14.72
C THR A 278 -6.28 2.50 15.88
N CYS A 279 -5.46 3.54 15.68
CA CYS A 279 -5.21 4.55 16.70
C CYS A 279 -6.51 5.28 17.11
N GLN A 280 -7.35 5.67 16.14
CA GLN A 280 -8.65 6.30 16.41
C GLN A 280 -9.60 5.39 17.20
N ALA A 281 -9.57 4.08 16.95
CA ALA A 281 -10.42 3.13 17.64
C ALA A 281 -9.95 2.79 19.06
N THR A 282 -8.65 2.90 19.34
CA THR A 282 -8.04 2.36 20.57
C THR A 282 -7.39 3.41 21.48
N MET A 283 -7.09 4.60 20.97
CA MET A 283 -6.41 5.68 21.68
C MET A 283 -7.28 6.93 21.74
N ARG A 284 -7.06 7.78 22.75
CA ARG A 284 -7.68 9.11 22.81
C ARG A 284 -6.92 10.09 21.90
N ASP A 285 -7.60 11.09 21.37
CA ASP A 285 -7.05 12.08 20.43
C ASP A 285 -5.87 12.91 21.02
N ASP A 286 -5.80 13.00 22.35
CA ASP A 286 -4.71 13.69 23.04
C ASP A 286 -3.44 12.86 23.21
N GLN A 287 -3.50 11.53 22.95
CA GLN A 287 -2.41 10.59 23.17
C GLN A 287 -1.49 10.41 21.98
N TRP A 288 -1.94 10.71 20.78
CA TRP A 288 -1.16 10.44 19.57
C TRP A 288 -1.28 11.56 18.52
N MET A 289 -0.35 11.57 17.63
CA MET A 289 -0.32 12.41 16.44
C MET A 289 0.50 11.73 15.34
N VAL A 290 0.39 12.24 14.12
CA VAL A 290 1.23 11.81 13.01
C VAL A 290 2.15 12.95 12.59
N MET A 291 3.43 12.64 12.44
CA MET A 291 4.43 13.49 11.80
C MET A 291 4.69 12.97 10.37
N PRO A 292 5.01 13.85 9.40
CA PRO A 292 5.44 13.39 8.08
C PRO A 292 6.73 12.57 8.18
N MET A 293 7.06 11.83 7.13
CA MET A 293 8.38 11.20 7.03
C MET A 293 9.48 12.27 7.14
N PRO A 294 10.58 11.94 7.82
CA PRO A 294 11.65 12.91 8.02
C PRO A 294 12.32 13.29 6.69
N ARG A 295 12.79 14.55 6.62
CA ARG A 295 13.59 15.01 5.49
C ARG A 295 15.00 14.44 5.54
N SER A 296 15.48 13.99 4.40
CA SER A 296 16.86 13.60 4.19
C SER A 296 17.79 14.83 4.14
N LYS A 297 19.10 14.59 4.11
CA LYS A 297 20.11 15.68 4.10
C LYS A 297 20.01 16.64 2.91
N ASP A 298 19.42 16.22 1.79
CA ASP A 298 19.14 17.03 0.62
C ASP A 298 17.83 17.85 0.71
N GLY A 299 17.16 17.81 1.87
CA GLY A 299 15.90 18.51 2.14
C GLY A 299 14.65 17.82 1.60
N LYS A 300 14.78 16.69 0.93
CA LYS A 300 13.66 15.95 0.34
C LYS A 300 13.02 14.98 1.33
N ILE A 301 11.74 14.69 1.11
CA ILE A 301 11.01 13.62 1.79
C ILE A 301 10.98 12.40 0.85
N TYR A 302 11.70 11.36 1.20
CA TYR A 302 11.59 10.08 0.50
C TYR A 302 10.52 9.24 1.18
N ASN A 303 9.50 8.81 0.40
CA ASN A 303 8.40 8.04 0.95
C ASN A 303 7.77 7.14 -0.11
N THR A 304 7.30 5.98 0.29
CA THR A 304 6.51 5.10 -0.57
C THR A 304 5.06 5.56 -0.60
N VAL A 305 4.46 5.51 -1.77
CA VAL A 305 3.03 5.66 -1.97
C VAL A 305 2.52 4.37 -2.58
N ASN A 306 1.67 3.69 -1.86
CA ASN A 306 1.10 2.41 -2.27
C ASN A 306 -0.38 2.59 -2.59
N ALA A 307 -0.83 1.95 -3.68
CA ALA A 307 -2.23 1.70 -3.94
C ALA A 307 -2.50 0.24 -3.58
N PRO A 308 -2.96 -0.05 -2.35
CA PRO A 308 -3.02 -1.43 -1.85
C PRO A 308 -3.95 -2.28 -2.68
N TYR A 309 -5.05 -1.68 -3.11
CA TYR A 309 -6.05 -2.30 -3.96
C TYR A 309 -6.49 -1.30 -5.01
N SER A 310 -6.36 -1.67 -6.27
CA SER A 310 -6.76 -0.81 -7.38
C SER A 310 -7.86 -1.50 -8.18
N TYR A 311 -8.83 -0.75 -8.65
CA TYR A 311 -9.87 -1.26 -9.54
C TYR A 311 -9.32 -1.48 -10.95
N SER A 312 -9.60 -2.64 -11.53
CA SER A 312 -9.32 -2.96 -12.94
C SER A 312 -10.56 -3.54 -13.62
N ILE A 313 -10.60 -3.45 -14.94
CA ILE A 313 -11.65 -4.05 -15.78
C ILE A 313 -11.06 -5.24 -16.52
N SER A 314 -11.75 -6.37 -16.49
CA SER A 314 -11.37 -7.56 -17.25
C SER A 314 -11.64 -7.40 -18.73
N THR A 315 -10.72 -7.87 -19.57
CA THR A 315 -10.97 -8.02 -21.02
C THR A 315 -12.09 -9.02 -21.34
N HIS A 316 -12.40 -9.93 -20.42
CA HIS A 316 -13.51 -10.89 -20.53
C HIS A 316 -14.88 -10.25 -20.33
N SER A 317 -14.96 -9.05 -19.73
CA SER A 317 -16.22 -8.33 -19.52
C SER A 317 -16.90 -8.03 -20.84
N LYS A 318 -18.20 -8.31 -20.92
CA LYS A 318 -19.07 -7.89 -22.03
C LYS A 318 -19.74 -6.53 -21.79
N ASN A 319 -19.57 -5.98 -20.59
CA ASN A 319 -20.21 -4.74 -20.12
C ASN A 319 -19.15 -3.74 -19.65
N GLN A 320 -18.07 -3.54 -20.41
CA GLN A 320 -16.91 -2.74 -20.01
C GLN A 320 -17.26 -1.29 -19.64
N ASP A 321 -18.20 -0.66 -20.37
CA ASP A 321 -18.64 0.70 -20.06
C ASP A 321 -19.43 0.77 -18.75
N ALA A 322 -20.25 -0.24 -18.46
CA ALA A 322 -20.94 -0.36 -17.16
C ALA A 322 -19.95 -0.68 -16.03
N ALA A 323 -18.91 -1.45 -16.29
CA ALA A 323 -17.83 -1.72 -15.35
C ALA A 323 -17.05 -0.43 -15.00
N TRP A 324 -16.77 0.41 -15.99
CA TRP A 324 -16.18 1.74 -15.75
C TRP A 324 -17.11 2.63 -14.92
N GLN A 325 -18.39 2.66 -15.26
CA GLN A 325 -19.38 3.42 -14.50
C GLN A 325 -19.44 2.98 -13.02
N LEU A 326 -19.23 1.69 -12.74
CA LEU A 326 -19.11 1.20 -11.36
C LEU A 326 -17.84 1.72 -10.68
N ILE A 327 -16.68 1.71 -11.36
CA ILE A 327 -15.42 2.23 -10.82
C ILE A 327 -15.54 3.73 -10.50
N GLU A 328 -16.11 4.52 -11.39
CA GLU A 328 -16.38 5.94 -11.14
C GLU A 328 -17.32 6.15 -9.96
N PHE A 329 -18.35 5.31 -9.84
CA PHE A 329 -19.29 5.37 -8.71
C PHE A 329 -18.62 5.04 -7.37
N LEU A 330 -17.75 4.04 -7.33
CA LEU A 330 -16.98 3.68 -6.13
C LEU A 330 -16.04 4.82 -5.72
N ASN A 331 -15.44 5.51 -6.68
CA ASN A 331 -14.55 6.65 -6.46
C ASN A 331 -15.28 8.01 -6.34
N ARG A 332 -16.60 8.04 -6.35
CA ARG A 332 -17.38 9.25 -6.08
C ARG A 332 -17.16 9.70 -4.63
N SER A 333 -17.16 11.00 -4.39
CA SER A 333 -16.76 11.62 -3.13
C SER A 333 -17.40 10.99 -1.90
N ASP A 334 -18.72 10.77 -1.91
CA ASP A 334 -19.46 10.18 -0.80
C ASP A 334 -18.98 8.75 -0.47
N ASN A 335 -18.81 7.91 -1.48
CA ASN A 335 -18.40 6.52 -1.31
C ASN A 335 -16.89 6.42 -0.99
N SER A 336 -16.07 7.22 -1.68
CA SER A 336 -14.62 7.21 -1.47
C SER A 336 -14.22 7.71 -0.08
N ILE A 337 -14.89 8.74 0.46
CA ILE A 337 -14.67 9.21 1.84
C ILE A 337 -14.96 8.10 2.85
N GLU A 338 -16.13 7.46 2.73
CA GLU A 338 -16.54 6.36 3.61
C GLU A 338 -15.51 5.21 3.56
N TYR A 339 -15.13 4.81 2.34
CA TYR A 339 -14.16 3.75 2.12
C TYR A 339 -12.77 4.07 2.67
N CYS A 340 -12.27 5.27 2.38
CA CYS A 340 -10.93 5.69 2.83
C CYS A 340 -10.87 5.82 4.36
N LYS A 341 -11.92 6.35 5.01
CA LYS A 341 -11.98 6.40 6.48
C LYS A 341 -11.97 4.99 7.10
N MET A 342 -12.73 4.06 6.52
CA MET A 342 -12.77 2.67 6.98
C MET A 342 -11.41 1.97 6.85
N GLY A 343 -10.74 2.18 5.71
CA GLY A 343 -9.48 1.49 5.39
C GLY A 343 -8.21 2.23 5.80
N GLY A 344 -8.31 3.42 6.40
CA GLY A 344 -7.14 4.24 6.71
C GLY A 344 -6.40 4.74 5.46
N LEU A 345 -7.12 4.93 4.36
CA LEU A 345 -6.56 5.32 3.06
C LEU A 345 -6.67 6.84 2.84
N ILE A 346 -5.89 7.34 1.90
CA ILE A 346 -5.97 8.73 1.44
C ILE A 346 -6.76 8.75 0.12
N PRO A 347 -7.77 9.60 0.00
CA PRO A 347 -8.57 9.70 -1.22
C PRO A 347 -7.75 10.13 -2.44
N ILE A 348 -8.20 9.69 -3.61
CA ILE A 348 -7.52 9.95 -4.90
C ILE A 348 -8.15 11.08 -5.72
N LYS A 349 -9.30 11.58 -5.31
CA LYS A 349 -10.02 12.68 -6.00
C LYS A 349 -9.76 14.03 -5.32
N THR A 350 -9.72 15.11 -6.10
CA THR A 350 -9.39 16.46 -5.62
C THR A 350 -10.52 17.10 -4.81
N ASP A 351 -11.76 16.74 -5.07
CA ASP A 351 -12.95 17.27 -4.37
C ASP A 351 -13.09 16.74 -2.93
N LEU A 352 -12.31 15.73 -2.54
CA LEU A 352 -12.31 15.15 -1.20
C LEU A 352 -11.46 15.94 -0.20
N THR A 353 -10.66 16.89 -0.65
CA THR A 353 -9.79 17.71 0.20
C THR A 353 -10.56 18.63 1.15
N GLY A 354 -11.86 18.82 0.95
CA GLY A 354 -12.75 19.53 1.86
C GLY A 354 -13.26 18.75 3.06
N ASP A 355 -13.06 17.42 3.11
CA ASP A 355 -13.49 16.63 4.26
C ASP A 355 -12.56 16.91 5.46
N PRO A 356 -13.13 17.21 6.66
CA PRO A 356 -12.31 17.52 7.84
C PRO A 356 -11.29 16.45 8.23
N THR A 357 -11.56 15.18 7.93
CA THR A 357 -10.63 14.07 8.23
C THR A 357 -9.33 14.18 7.43
N PHE A 358 -9.43 14.60 6.15
CA PHE A 358 -8.30 14.72 5.22
C PHE A 358 -7.83 16.17 5.06
N GLY A 359 -8.44 17.11 5.77
CA GLY A 359 -8.11 18.52 5.75
C GLY A 359 -6.85 18.87 6.57
N ILE A 360 -6.47 20.15 6.53
CA ILE A 360 -5.28 20.69 7.20
C ILE A 360 -5.28 20.57 8.73
N THR A 361 -6.41 20.25 9.34
CA THR A 361 -6.55 20.03 10.79
C THR A 361 -6.96 18.61 11.13
N GLY A 362 -7.18 17.78 10.11
CA GLY A 362 -7.67 16.41 10.27
C GLY A 362 -6.59 15.44 10.72
N THR A 363 -7.03 14.25 11.08
CA THR A 363 -6.16 13.15 11.51
C THR A 363 -5.13 12.75 10.45
N TYR A 364 -5.51 12.85 9.17
CA TYR A 364 -4.65 12.49 8.03
C TYR A 364 -3.81 13.65 7.51
N ARG A 365 -3.81 14.80 8.19
CA ARG A 365 -3.10 16.03 7.79
C ARG A 365 -1.65 15.79 7.36
N ALA A 366 -0.86 15.11 8.18
CA ALA A 366 0.56 14.87 7.89
C ALA A 366 0.77 14.02 6.64
N PHE A 367 -0.11 13.05 6.39
CA PHE A 367 -0.07 12.23 5.19
C PHE A 367 -0.43 13.05 3.93
N VAL A 368 -1.50 13.82 3.98
CA VAL A 368 -1.95 14.65 2.85
C VAL A 368 -0.93 15.75 2.53
N GLN A 369 -0.37 16.41 3.55
CA GLN A 369 0.63 17.46 3.36
C GLN A 369 1.89 16.95 2.68
N GLN A 370 2.44 15.80 3.10
CA GLN A 370 3.63 15.27 2.46
C GLN A 370 3.37 14.80 1.01
N LEU A 371 2.17 14.30 0.69
CA LEU A 371 1.80 13.97 -0.69
C LEU A 371 1.78 15.20 -1.61
N ASN A 372 1.47 16.37 -1.04
CA ASN A 372 1.45 17.66 -1.75
C ASN A 372 2.77 18.44 -1.60
N ASP A 373 3.76 17.94 -0.84
CA ASP A 373 5.06 18.62 -0.71
C ASP A 373 5.83 18.55 -2.03
N PRO A 374 6.28 19.70 -2.61
CA PRO A 374 7.04 19.72 -3.86
C PRO A 374 8.36 18.96 -3.76
N ASN A 375 8.89 18.79 -2.54
CA ASN A 375 10.14 18.05 -2.31
C ASN A 375 9.90 16.56 -1.98
N MET A 376 8.66 16.06 -2.11
CA MET A 376 8.41 14.63 -1.93
C MET A 376 8.85 13.83 -3.15
N VAL A 377 9.60 12.78 -2.89
CA VAL A 377 10.11 11.81 -3.88
C VAL A 377 9.59 10.42 -3.53
N ILE A 378 8.99 9.74 -4.50
CA ILE A 378 8.70 8.31 -4.40
C ILE A 378 9.94 7.58 -4.91
N PRO A 379 10.66 6.83 -4.06
CA PRO A 379 11.84 6.08 -4.48
C PRO A 379 11.50 5.00 -5.50
N THR A 380 12.52 4.51 -6.21
CA THR A 380 12.40 3.32 -7.04
C THR A 380 12.09 2.09 -6.20
N THR A 381 11.52 1.07 -6.81
CA THR A 381 11.29 -0.23 -6.15
C THR A 381 12.58 -1.06 -6.12
N TYR A 382 12.53 -2.22 -5.45
CA TYR A 382 13.64 -3.19 -5.47
C TYR A 382 13.95 -3.71 -6.88
N GLY A 383 12.99 -3.64 -7.79
CA GLY A 383 13.14 -4.01 -9.19
C GLY A 383 11.92 -4.75 -9.74
N PRO A 384 11.89 -4.98 -11.06
CA PRO A 384 10.77 -5.63 -11.75
C PRO A 384 10.78 -7.16 -11.65
N PHE A 385 11.80 -7.73 -11.01
CA PHE A 385 11.93 -9.18 -10.80
C PHE A 385 11.15 -9.63 -9.56
N ASN A 386 10.89 -10.94 -9.46
CA ASN A 386 10.32 -11.50 -8.24
C ASN A 386 11.34 -11.45 -7.09
N TYR A 387 11.00 -10.76 -6.00
CA TYR A 387 11.79 -10.63 -4.77
C TYR A 387 11.04 -11.14 -3.53
N THR A 388 9.97 -11.92 -3.73
CA THR A 388 9.13 -12.40 -2.63
C THR A 388 9.92 -13.20 -1.59
N ASP A 389 10.81 -14.07 -2.01
CA ASP A 389 11.68 -14.86 -1.13
C ASP A 389 12.64 -13.98 -0.31
N MET A 390 13.20 -12.95 -0.91
CA MET A 390 14.04 -11.97 -0.20
C MET A 390 13.23 -11.21 0.86
N HIS A 391 12.07 -10.71 0.47
CA HIS A 391 11.20 -9.93 1.36
C HIS A 391 10.59 -10.78 2.48
N GLN A 392 10.27 -12.04 2.21
CA GLN A 392 9.72 -12.97 3.21
C GLN A 392 10.77 -13.51 4.19
N GLY A 393 12.04 -13.56 3.81
CA GLY A 393 13.10 -14.19 4.59
C GLY A 393 14.39 -13.35 4.61
N MET A 394 15.21 -13.50 3.61
CA MET A 394 16.62 -13.10 3.59
C MET A 394 16.86 -11.66 4.06
N MET A 395 16.04 -10.69 3.66
CA MET A 395 16.27 -9.26 4.00
C MET A 395 16.27 -9.01 5.51
N HIS A 396 15.31 -9.56 6.24
CA HIS A 396 15.27 -9.37 7.69
C HIS A 396 16.18 -10.36 8.43
N GLU A 397 16.37 -11.57 7.93
CA GLU A 397 17.25 -12.58 8.55
C GLU A 397 18.71 -12.11 8.59
N GLU A 398 19.23 -11.48 7.53
CA GLU A 398 20.59 -10.96 7.51
C GLU A 398 20.75 -9.80 8.52
N ILE A 399 19.75 -8.92 8.64
CA ILE A 399 19.76 -7.86 9.65
C ILE A 399 19.71 -8.48 11.06
N GLN A 400 18.87 -9.48 11.30
CA GLN A 400 18.78 -10.17 12.59
C GLN A 400 20.13 -10.82 12.99
N LYS A 401 20.84 -11.46 12.04
CA LYS A 401 22.19 -12.01 12.31
C LYS A 401 23.15 -10.93 12.80
N TYR A 402 23.12 -9.75 12.18
CA TYR A 402 23.92 -8.61 12.65
C TYR A 402 23.47 -8.16 14.06
N LEU A 403 22.18 -7.94 14.27
CA LEU A 403 21.65 -7.50 15.58
C LEU A 403 21.94 -8.50 16.72
N LEU A 404 22.12 -9.77 16.38
CA LEU A 404 22.49 -10.84 17.31
C LEU A 404 24.01 -11.04 17.44
N GLY A 405 24.83 -10.22 16.76
CA GLY A 405 26.29 -10.28 16.82
C GLY A 405 26.91 -11.48 16.07
N GLN A 406 26.17 -12.07 15.12
CA GLN A 406 26.64 -13.21 14.32
C GLN A 406 27.42 -12.79 13.07
N GLN A 407 27.31 -11.53 12.66
CA GLN A 407 28.06 -10.91 11.59
C GLN A 407 28.15 -9.39 11.80
N ASP A 408 28.98 -8.69 11.04
CA ASP A 408 29.07 -7.23 11.09
C ASP A 408 27.99 -6.55 10.21
N ALA A 409 27.78 -5.24 10.44
CA ALA A 409 26.78 -4.43 9.76
C ALA A 409 26.97 -4.42 8.24
N ARG A 410 28.22 -4.26 7.79
CA ARG A 410 28.56 -4.20 6.37
C ARG A 410 28.25 -5.51 5.67
N THR A 411 28.66 -6.63 6.27
CA THR A 411 28.36 -7.97 5.74
C THR A 411 26.86 -8.19 5.59
N ALA A 412 26.06 -7.82 6.59
CA ALA A 412 24.59 -7.96 6.55
C ALA A 412 23.97 -7.18 5.37
N LEU A 413 24.36 -5.91 5.23
CA LEU A 413 23.83 -5.07 4.16
C LEU A 413 24.34 -5.51 2.79
N ASP A 414 25.62 -5.87 2.67
CA ASP A 414 26.22 -6.32 1.40
C ASP A 414 25.56 -7.58 0.84
N ILE A 415 25.18 -8.54 1.68
CA ILE A 415 24.45 -9.75 1.24
C ILE A 415 23.13 -9.35 0.57
N ILE A 416 22.36 -8.48 1.18
CA ILE A 416 21.09 -8.00 0.64
C ILE A 416 21.30 -7.24 -0.68
N LEU A 417 22.24 -6.29 -0.68
CA LEU A 417 22.50 -5.43 -1.85
C LEU A 417 23.09 -6.21 -3.02
N ASN A 418 23.97 -7.19 -2.76
CA ASN A 418 24.54 -8.06 -3.81
C ASN A 418 23.47 -8.90 -4.49
N GLU A 419 22.52 -9.46 -3.72
CA GLU A 419 21.43 -10.25 -4.29
C GLU A 419 20.49 -9.39 -5.13
N LEU A 420 20.14 -8.19 -4.65
CA LEU A 420 19.35 -7.23 -5.43
C LEU A 420 20.03 -6.87 -6.75
N GLU A 421 21.34 -6.58 -6.71
CA GLU A 421 22.14 -6.26 -7.92
C GLU A 421 22.18 -7.44 -8.89
N SER A 422 22.40 -8.64 -8.39
CA SER A 422 22.45 -9.87 -9.18
C SER A 422 21.14 -10.11 -9.92
N ARG A 423 20.02 -9.99 -9.23
CA ARG A 423 18.68 -10.15 -9.83
C ARG A 423 18.36 -9.08 -10.85
N MET A 424 18.75 -7.81 -10.59
CA MET A 424 18.57 -6.72 -11.54
C MET A 424 19.35 -6.97 -12.82
N LYS A 425 20.64 -7.31 -12.71
CA LYS A 425 21.48 -7.60 -13.88
C LYS A 425 20.96 -8.77 -14.70
N LYS A 426 20.52 -9.85 -14.01
CA LYS A 426 19.90 -10.98 -14.68
C LYS A 426 18.63 -10.57 -15.42
N TYR A 427 17.74 -9.80 -14.77
CA TYR A 427 16.51 -9.32 -15.37
C TYR A 427 16.78 -8.48 -16.62
N MET A 428 17.78 -7.58 -16.60
CA MET A 428 18.14 -6.75 -17.74
C MET A 428 18.70 -7.59 -18.92
N VAL A 429 19.42 -8.67 -18.64
CA VAL A 429 19.87 -9.60 -19.68
C VAL A 429 18.68 -10.32 -20.31
N ASP A 430 17.73 -10.79 -19.50
CA ASP A 430 16.53 -11.47 -19.96
C ASP A 430 15.52 -10.53 -20.65
N ASN A 431 15.62 -9.21 -20.39
CA ASN A 431 14.73 -8.16 -20.91
C ASN A 431 15.53 -6.96 -21.47
N PRO A 432 16.15 -7.06 -22.65
CA PRO A 432 17.11 -6.04 -23.16
C PRO A 432 16.49 -4.66 -23.43
N SER A 433 15.16 -4.55 -23.55
CA SER A 433 14.46 -3.27 -23.74
C SER A 433 14.08 -2.58 -22.43
N TYR A 434 14.28 -3.24 -21.27
CA TYR A 434 13.96 -2.68 -19.97
C TYR A 434 14.84 -1.46 -19.66
N GLN A 435 14.20 -0.39 -19.21
CA GLN A 435 14.87 0.80 -18.70
C GLN A 435 14.71 0.88 -17.19
N ILE A 436 15.81 1.18 -16.51
CA ILE A 436 15.82 1.31 -15.05
C ILE A 436 14.81 2.37 -14.60
N GLU A 437 13.97 1.98 -13.64
CA GLU A 437 12.98 2.86 -13.01
C GLU A 437 13.66 4.12 -12.46
N GLN A 438 13.01 5.28 -12.62
CA GLN A 438 13.45 6.55 -12.05
C GLN A 438 12.54 6.94 -10.89
N PRO A 439 13.08 7.63 -9.87
CA PRO A 439 12.27 8.17 -8.78
C PRO A 439 11.23 9.16 -9.32
N LEU A 440 10.06 9.20 -8.69
CA LEU A 440 9.01 10.13 -9.06
C LEU A 440 9.03 11.32 -8.09
N ALA A 441 9.42 12.49 -8.58
CA ALA A 441 9.44 13.74 -7.82
C ALA A 441 8.35 14.70 -8.35
N ASN A 442 7.90 15.61 -7.49
CA ASN A 442 7.18 16.80 -7.95
C ASN A 442 8.21 17.76 -8.57
N TYR A 443 8.09 18.05 -9.86
CA TYR A 443 8.85 19.10 -10.56
C TYR A 443 7.96 20.31 -10.78
#